data_1fc1eee06152466abec08c608017ead4
#
_entry.id   1fc1eee06152466abec08c608017ead4
#
_cell.length_a   1.000
_cell.length_b   1.000
_cell.length_c   1.000
_cell.angle_alpha   90.00
_cell.angle_beta   90.00
_cell.angle_gamma   90.00
#
_symmetry.space_group_name_H-M   'P 1'
#
loop_
_entity.id
_entity.type
_entity.pdbx_description
1 polymer ?
#
loop_
_entity_poly.entity_id
_entity_poly.type
_entity_poly.pdbx_seq_one_letter_code
_entity_poly.pdbx_strand_id
1 'polypeptide(L)'
;MNPSGKLPVFQNGSHILYDTIDIIQYIERIAKVSSGAEGISISGREVVEWMRKIQEWDPKFFTLSHIPDKYRTYTSKFIRRVVIARMSESPELAGAYHRKLKEAYQTEEKLKDPDVLRRSKEHLVILLDEVEKQLSETPYLAGQDFTMADVMLIPVLARLVLLDLEHEYIADRPNTAEYWLLVQQRPSYKNVIGKYFDGWRKHKMLLKTWCCVRIRSLLKKY
;
A
#
# COMPACT_ATOMS: atom_id res chain seq x y z
N MET A 1 5.94 21.51 4.37
CA MET A 1 4.64 20.85 4.67
C MET A 1 4.27 19.93 3.51
N ASN A 2 3.70 18.75 3.74
CA ASN A 2 3.31 17.81 2.67
C ASN A 2 2.03 18.33 1.96
N PRO A 3 2.11 18.83 0.72
CA PRO A 3 0.96 19.42 0.02
C PRO A 3 -0.09 18.37 -0.36
N SER A 4 0.32 17.12 -0.61
CA SER A 4 -0.59 16.02 -0.97
C SER A 4 -1.41 15.51 0.22
N GLY A 5 -0.91 15.68 1.44
CA GLY A 5 -1.48 15.10 2.66
C GLY A 5 -1.53 13.56 2.64
N LYS A 6 -0.79 12.91 1.73
CA LYS A 6 -0.70 11.45 1.61
C LYS A 6 0.63 10.95 2.16
N LEU A 7 0.70 9.67 2.46
CA LEU A 7 1.93 8.94 2.78
C LEU A 7 2.31 8.08 1.55
N PRO A 8 3.59 7.76 1.38
CA PRO A 8 4.73 8.09 2.25
C PRO A 8 5.22 9.55 2.09
N VAL A 9 6.01 10.00 3.07
CA VAL A 9 6.82 11.22 3.00
C VAL A 9 8.22 10.85 3.44
N PHE A 10 9.20 11.25 2.65
CA PHE A 10 10.61 11.02 2.95
C PHE A 10 11.34 12.35 3.07
N GLN A 11 12.16 12.49 4.10
CA GLN A 11 12.98 13.69 4.29
C GLN A 11 14.44 13.29 4.57
N ASN A 12 15.35 13.93 3.84
CA ASN A 12 16.79 13.84 4.10
C ASN A 12 17.40 15.23 4.01
N GLY A 13 17.75 15.81 5.14
CA GLY A 13 18.16 17.21 5.24
C GLY A 13 17.07 18.15 4.74
N SER A 14 17.39 18.97 3.74
CA SER A 14 16.43 19.87 3.07
C SER A 14 15.58 19.21 1.99
N HIS A 15 15.93 18.00 1.54
CA HIS A 15 15.16 17.28 0.51
C HIS A 15 13.94 16.60 1.11
N ILE A 16 12.77 16.95 0.59
CA ILE A 16 11.49 16.35 0.99
C ILE A 16 10.82 15.80 -0.27
N LEU A 17 10.49 14.50 -0.24
CA LEU A 17 9.86 13.77 -1.35
C LEU A 17 8.52 13.21 -0.91
N TYR A 18 7.53 13.22 -1.80
CA TYR A 18 6.14 12.84 -1.51
C TYR A 18 5.62 11.73 -2.43
N ASP A 19 6.27 11.53 -3.58
CA ASP A 19 5.92 10.46 -4.51
C ASP A 19 6.71 9.19 -4.21
N THR A 20 6.05 8.03 -4.30
CA THR A 20 6.68 6.76 -3.97
C THR A 20 7.84 6.42 -4.91
N ILE A 21 7.69 6.69 -6.21
CA ILE A 21 8.73 6.40 -7.20
C ILE A 21 9.93 7.32 -6.96
N ASP A 22 9.70 8.60 -6.74
CA ASP A 22 10.77 9.57 -6.45
C ASP A 22 11.55 9.21 -5.18
N ILE A 23 10.83 8.77 -4.13
CA ILE A 23 11.44 8.31 -2.86
C ILE A 23 12.33 7.09 -3.11
N ILE A 24 11.83 6.10 -3.82
CA ILE A 24 12.56 4.87 -4.13
C ILE A 24 13.82 5.20 -4.94
N GLN A 25 13.71 6.01 -5.99
CA GLN A 25 14.82 6.45 -6.81
C GLN A 25 15.89 7.22 -6.01
N TYR A 26 15.44 8.07 -5.09
CA TYR A 26 16.34 8.82 -4.23
C TYR A 26 17.12 7.90 -3.27
N ILE A 27 16.43 6.96 -2.61
CA ILE A 27 17.03 6.00 -1.68
C ILE A 27 18.06 5.13 -2.40
N GLU A 28 17.75 4.62 -3.59
CA GLU A 28 18.68 3.80 -4.37
C GLU A 28 19.93 4.58 -4.76
N ARG A 29 19.76 5.82 -5.21
CA ARG A 29 20.91 6.68 -5.55
C ARG A 29 21.85 6.88 -4.37
N ILE A 30 21.32 7.12 -3.16
CA ILE A 30 22.13 7.25 -1.95
C ILE A 30 22.81 5.92 -1.60
N ALA A 31 22.09 4.80 -1.68
CA ALA A 31 22.63 3.49 -1.38
C ALA A 31 23.80 3.13 -2.29
N LYS A 32 23.70 3.40 -3.59
CA LYS A 32 24.80 3.20 -4.55
C LYS A 32 26.03 4.03 -4.20
N VAL A 33 25.83 5.29 -3.81
CA VAL A 33 26.95 6.17 -3.42
C VAL A 33 27.60 5.71 -2.13
N SER A 34 26.82 5.21 -1.17
CA SER A 34 27.32 4.89 0.18
C SER A 34 27.97 3.51 0.29
N SER A 35 27.54 2.53 -0.51
CA SER A 35 27.95 1.14 -0.35
C SER A 35 28.88 0.63 -1.45
N GLY A 36 28.99 1.34 -2.57
CA GLY A 36 29.71 0.85 -3.77
C GLY A 36 29.10 -0.45 -4.33
N ALA A 37 27.99 -0.93 -3.75
CA ALA A 37 27.31 -2.14 -4.15
C ALA A 37 26.40 -1.87 -5.34
N GLU A 38 26.29 -2.84 -6.24
CA GLU A 38 25.23 -2.86 -7.24
C GLU A 38 23.89 -2.98 -6.51
N GLY A 39 23.20 -1.86 -6.38
CA GLY A 39 21.85 -1.82 -5.80
C GLY A 39 20.84 -2.53 -6.73
N ILE A 40 19.65 -2.81 -6.20
CA ILE A 40 18.53 -3.31 -7.00
C ILE A 40 18.28 -2.29 -8.12
N SER A 41 18.42 -2.68 -9.38
CA SER A 41 18.42 -1.74 -10.51
C SER A 41 17.07 -1.03 -10.68
N ILE A 42 17.11 0.31 -10.72
CA ILE A 42 16.03 1.15 -11.31
C ILE A 42 16.38 1.48 -12.77
N SER A 43 17.56 1.08 -13.24
CA SER A 43 18.14 1.49 -14.52
C SER A 43 17.52 0.74 -15.68
N GLY A 44 16.23 1.00 -15.96
CA GLY A 44 15.57 0.45 -17.13
C GLY A 44 14.23 1.14 -17.36
N ARG A 45 13.93 1.46 -18.62
CA ARG A 45 12.63 2.00 -19.00
C ARG A 45 11.50 1.07 -18.56
N GLU A 46 11.70 -0.22 -18.71
CA GLU A 46 10.72 -1.28 -18.32
C GLU A 46 10.43 -1.28 -16.82
N VAL A 47 11.47 -1.11 -15.98
CA VAL A 47 11.29 -1.03 -14.52
C VAL A 47 10.38 0.14 -14.17
N VAL A 48 10.63 1.31 -14.73
CA VAL A 48 9.82 2.52 -14.46
C VAL A 48 8.40 2.38 -15.00
N GLU A 49 8.22 1.75 -16.15
CA GLU A 49 6.89 1.49 -16.73
C GLU A 49 6.07 0.57 -15.81
N TRP A 50 6.65 -0.53 -15.31
CA TRP A 50 6.00 -1.42 -14.35
C TRP A 50 5.69 -0.71 -13.03
N MET A 51 6.62 0.08 -12.50
CA MET A 51 6.38 0.87 -11.29
C MET A 51 5.17 1.80 -11.44
N ARG A 52 5.04 2.47 -12.61
CA ARG A 52 3.87 3.33 -12.90
C ARG A 52 2.58 2.54 -12.99
N LYS A 53 2.55 1.45 -13.76
CA LYS A 53 1.37 0.59 -13.86
C LYS A 53 0.86 0.13 -12.49
N ILE A 54 1.79 -0.31 -11.63
CA ILE A 54 1.44 -0.74 -10.27
C ILE A 54 0.92 0.42 -9.42
N GLN A 55 1.53 1.61 -9.55
CA GLN A 55 1.13 2.80 -8.80
C GLN A 55 -0.22 3.38 -9.25
N GLU A 56 -0.62 3.17 -10.50
CA GLU A 56 -1.91 3.63 -11.04
C GLU A 56 -3.09 2.91 -10.38
N TRP A 57 -2.90 1.67 -9.91
CA TRP A 57 -3.92 0.99 -9.17
C TRP A 57 -4.08 1.56 -7.76
N ASP A 58 -5.23 2.20 -7.47
CA ASP A 58 -5.56 2.66 -6.12
C ASP A 58 -6.21 1.53 -5.30
N PRO A 59 -5.52 0.97 -4.30
CA PRO A 59 -6.03 -0.14 -3.50
C PRO A 59 -7.13 0.27 -2.52
N LYS A 60 -7.44 1.56 -2.38
CA LYS A 60 -8.30 2.09 -1.31
C LYS A 60 -9.70 1.50 -1.36
N PHE A 61 -10.38 1.64 -2.50
CA PHE A 61 -11.76 1.16 -2.64
C PHE A 61 -11.82 -0.36 -2.68
N PHE A 62 -10.89 -1.00 -3.36
CA PHE A 62 -10.74 -2.45 -3.35
C PHE A 62 -10.61 -2.99 -1.92
N THR A 63 -9.65 -2.49 -1.14
CA THR A 63 -9.44 -2.93 0.24
C THR A 63 -10.67 -2.70 1.10
N LEU A 64 -11.25 -1.49 1.03
CA LEU A 64 -12.41 -1.15 1.87
C LEU A 64 -13.66 -1.94 1.49
N SER A 65 -13.83 -2.36 0.23
CA SER A 65 -14.97 -3.19 -0.17
C SER A 65 -14.94 -4.61 0.42
N HIS A 66 -13.76 -5.13 0.74
CA HIS A 66 -13.57 -6.46 1.33
C HIS A 66 -13.52 -6.45 2.88
N ILE A 67 -13.60 -5.26 3.49
CA ILE A 67 -13.69 -5.13 4.94
C ILE A 67 -15.17 -5.07 5.35
N PRO A 68 -15.62 -5.85 6.36
CA PRO A 68 -17.00 -5.81 6.82
C PRO A 68 -17.45 -4.38 7.20
N ASP A 69 -18.69 -4.02 6.87
CA ASP A 69 -19.27 -2.68 7.06
C ASP A 69 -19.11 -2.14 8.48
N LYS A 70 -19.24 -3.01 9.46
CA LYS A 70 -19.04 -2.69 10.87
C LYS A 70 -17.68 -2.04 11.14
N TYR A 71 -16.62 -2.60 10.58
CA TYR A 71 -15.25 -2.09 10.77
C TYR A 71 -14.98 -0.86 9.90
N ARG A 72 -15.53 -0.80 8.69
CA ARG A 72 -15.45 0.39 7.82
C ARG A 72 -16.06 1.62 8.50
N THR A 73 -17.30 1.46 8.97
CA THR A 73 -18.02 2.53 9.67
C THR A 73 -17.30 2.98 10.93
N TYR A 74 -16.77 2.02 11.70
CA TYR A 74 -16.01 2.34 12.90
C TYR A 74 -14.74 3.13 12.58
N THR A 75 -13.96 2.68 11.61
CA THR A 75 -12.72 3.34 11.18
C THR A 75 -13.00 4.75 10.64
N SER A 76 -14.02 4.90 9.82
CA SER A 76 -14.39 6.20 9.29
C SER A 76 -14.82 7.19 10.38
N LYS A 77 -15.68 6.76 11.31
CA LYS A 77 -16.05 7.57 12.48
C LYS A 77 -14.85 7.96 13.33
N PHE A 78 -13.91 7.03 13.50
CA PHE A 78 -12.67 7.28 14.24
C PHE A 78 -11.81 8.33 13.55
N ILE A 79 -11.54 8.18 12.25
CA ILE A 79 -10.76 9.15 11.46
C ILE A 79 -11.39 10.56 11.57
N ARG A 80 -12.69 10.67 11.39
CA ARG A 80 -13.40 11.96 11.47
C ARG A 80 -13.24 12.62 12.84
N ARG A 81 -13.37 11.86 13.93
CA ARG A 81 -13.17 12.36 15.29
C ARG A 81 -11.75 12.86 15.50
N VAL A 82 -10.75 12.09 15.07
CA VAL A 82 -9.34 12.50 15.17
C VAL A 82 -9.07 13.76 14.39
N VAL A 83 -9.59 13.85 13.16
CA VAL A 83 -9.42 15.05 12.32
C VAL A 83 -10.05 16.28 12.96
N ILE A 84 -11.27 16.16 13.49
CA ILE A 84 -11.97 17.28 14.15
C ILE A 84 -11.20 17.72 15.41
N ALA A 85 -10.73 16.78 16.23
CA ALA A 85 -9.94 17.10 17.41
C ALA A 85 -8.63 17.82 17.04
N ARG A 86 -7.93 17.35 16.01
CA ARG A 86 -6.70 17.99 15.52
C ARG A 86 -6.93 19.38 14.92
N MET A 87 -8.08 19.63 14.31
CA MET A 87 -8.41 20.98 13.84
C MET A 87 -8.46 22.01 14.97
N SER A 88 -8.94 21.62 16.15
CA SER A 88 -8.98 22.50 17.33
C SER A 88 -7.62 22.70 17.99
N GLU A 89 -6.72 21.70 17.88
CA GLU A 89 -5.37 21.76 18.45
C GLU A 89 -4.38 22.53 17.57
N SER A 90 -4.61 22.56 16.26
CA SER A 90 -3.68 23.12 15.26
C SER A 90 -4.46 23.96 14.22
N PRO A 91 -4.89 25.18 14.60
CA PRO A 91 -5.67 26.04 13.70
C PRO A 91 -4.98 26.37 12.38
N GLU A 92 -3.64 26.45 12.38
CA GLU A 92 -2.84 26.68 11.18
C GLU A 92 -2.96 25.56 10.14
N LEU A 93 -3.36 24.36 10.55
CA LEU A 93 -3.59 23.19 9.70
C LEU A 93 -5.08 22.95 9.41
N ALA A 94 -5.98 23.80 9.88
CA ALA A 94 -7.43 23.61 9.77
C ALA A 94 -7.89 23.34 8.33
N GLY A 95 -7.34 24.05 7.35
CA GLY A 95 -7.64 23.82 5.92
C GLY A 95 -7.24 22.43 5.42
N ALA A 96 -6.10 21.89 5.90
CA ALA A 96 -5.66 20.55 5.54
C ALA A 96 -6.55 19.48 6.20
N TYR A 97 -6.90 19.66 7.46
CA TYR A 97 -7.81 18.77 8.17
C TYR A 97 -9.22 18.81 7.60
N HIS A 98 -9.71 19.98 7.17
CA HIS A 98 -11.01 20.09 6.51
C HIS A 98 -11.04 19.28 5.20
N ARG A 99 -9.99 19.34 4.38
CA ARG A 99 -9.88 18.50 3.18
C ARG A 99 -9.90 17.00 3.52
N LYS A 100 -9.20 16.58 4.58
CA LYS A 100 -9.23 15.19 5.04
C LYS A 100 -10.59 14.74 5.54
N LEU A 101 -11.31 15.61 6.23
CA LEU A 101 -12.68 15.34 6.68
C LEU A 101 -13.62 15.16 5.48
N LYS A 102 -13.54 16.06 4.48
CA LYS A 102 -14.30 15.97 3.24
C LYS A 102 -13.97 14.67 2.49
N GLU A 103 -12.69 14.32 2.39
CA GLU A 103 -12.25 13.05 1.77
C GLU A 103 -12.84 11.82 2.47
N ALA A 104 -12.92 11.82 3.80
CA ALA A 104 -13.50 10.71 4.56
C ALA A 104 -14.99 10.52 4.22
N TYR A 105 -15.77 11.60 4.15
CA TYR A 105 -17.19 11.52 3.72
C TYR A 105 -17.35 11.09 2.27
N GLN A 106 -16.56 11.65 1.37
CA GLN A 106 -16.59 11.27 -0.06
C GLN A 106 -16.22 9.80 -0.26
N THR A 107 -15.31 9.26 0.57
CA THR A 107 -14.96 7.84 0.52
C THR A 107 -16.15 6.96 0.91
N GLU A 108 -16.90 7.32 1.94
CA GLU A 108 -18.11 6.57 2.32
C GLU A 108 -19.17 6.57 1.21
N GLU A 109 -19.38 7.72 0.56
CA GLU A 109 -20.32 7.82 -0.56
C GLU A 109 -19.88 6.98 -1.76
N LYS A 110 -18.61 7.09 -2.15
CA LYS A 110 -18.05 6.30 -3.26
C LYS A 110 -18.07 4.80 -3.01
N LEU A 111 -18.00 4.35 -1.76
CA LEU A 111 -18.10 2.92 -1.43
C LEU A 111 -19.51 2.35 -1.60
N LYS A 112 -20.52 3.20 -1.72
CA LYS A 112 -21.90 2.78 -2.04
C LYS A 112 -22.13 2.64 -3.54
N ASP A 113 -21.24 3.21 -4.35
CA ASP A 113 -21.33 3.17 -5.80
C ASP A 113 -20.72 1.86 -6.35
N PRO A 114 -21.54 0.95 -6.89
CA PRO A 114 -21.07 -0.33 -7.42
C PRO A 114 -20.11 -0.16 -8.61
N ASP A 115 -20.22 0.91 -9.39
CA ASP A 115 -19.33 1.17 -10.52
C ASP A 115 -17.92 1.56 -10.08
N VAL A 116 -17.78 2.25 -8.95
CA VAL A 116 -16.46 2.55 -8.37
C VAL A 116 -15.77 1.26 -7.93
N LEU A 117 -16.51 0.36 -7.28
CA LEU A 117 -15.96 -0.92 -6.82
C LEU A 117 -15.62 -1.82 -8.00
N ARG A 118 -16.50 -1.92 -9.01
CA ARG A 118 -16.28 -2.69 -10.22
C ARG A 118 -15.02 -2.24 -10.94
N ARG A 119 -14.88 -0.93 -11.21
CA ARG A 119 -13.68 -0.38 -11.88
C ARG A 119 -12.39 -0.66 -11.10
N SER A 120 -12.42 -0.58 -9.77
CA SER A 120 -11.24 -0.89 -8.94
C SER A 120 -10.83 -2.36 -9.04
N LYS A 121 -11.81 -3.28 -9.13
CA LYS A 121 -11.56 -4.72 -9.36
C LYS A 121 -11.05 -5.00 -10.78
N GLU A 122 -11.70 -4.44 -11.78
CA GLU A 122 -11.31 -4.60 -13.19
C GLU A 122 -9.87 -4.13 -13.42
N HIS A 123 -9.49 -2.98 -12.85
CA HIS A 123 -8.13 -2.46 -12.96
C HIS A 123 -7.10 -3.39 -12.30
N LEU A 124 -7.43 -4.00 -11.16
CA LEU A 124 -6.58 -5.01 -10.54
C LEU A 124 -6.44 -6.25 -11.41
N VAL A 125 -7.54 -6.75 -11.98
CA VAL A 125 -7.53 -7.94 -12.85
C VAL A 125 -6.64 -7.68 -14.06
N ILE A 126 -6.80 -6.54 -14.74
CA ILE A 126 -5.97 -6.15 -15.89
C ILE A 126 -4.48 -6.11 -15.48
N LEU A 127 -4.16 -5.49 -14.35
CA LEU A 127 -2.78 -5.45 -13.86
C LEU A 127 -2.22 -6.86 -13.61
N LEU A 128 -2.99 -7.75 -12.98
CA LEU A 128 -2.53 -9.11 -12.68
C LEU A 128 -2.43 -9.98 -13.95
N ASP A 129 -3.27 -9.76 -14.95
CA ASP A 129 -3.18 -10.48 -16.24
C ASP A 129 -1.92 -10.03 -17.02
N GLU A 130 -1.57 -8.75 -16.97
CA GLU A 130 -0.30 -8.26 -17.52
C GLU A 130 0.91 -8.83 -16.76
N VAL A 131 0.84 -8.91 -15.43
CA VAL A 131 1.86 -9.54 -14.58
C VAL A 131 2.01 -11.02 -14.93
N GLU A 132 0.92 -11.77 -15.05
CA GLU A 132 0.91 -13.18 -15.42
C GLU A 132 1.59 -13.41 -16.77
N LYS A 133 1.23 -12.58 -17.76
CA LYS A 133 1.86 -12.63 -19.09
C LYS A 133 3.37 -12.36 -19.01
N GLN A 134 3.78 -11.32 -18.30
CA GLN A 134 5.20 -10.98 -18.17
C GLN A 134 5.99 -12.08 -17.49
N LEU A 135 5.45 -12.65 -16.42
CA LEU A 135 6.10 -13.72 -15.65
C LEU A 135 6.11 -15.06 -16.40
N SER A 136 5.33 -15.23 -17.47
CA SER A 136 5.47 -16.37 -18.38
C SER A 136 6.71 -16.27 -19.28
N GLU A 137 7.25 -15.06 -19.47
CA GLU A 137 8.40 -14.80 -20.34
C GLU A 137 9.70 -14.63 -19.53
N THR A 138 9.61 -14.06 -18.32
CA THR A 138 10.77 -13.74 -17.48
C THR A 138 10.49 -14.06 -16.00
N PRO A 139 11.53 -14.40 -15.20
CA PRO A 139 11.35 -14.73 -13.78
C PRO A 139 10.93 -13.52 -12.91
N TYR A 140 11.15 -12.29 -13.39
CA TYR A 140 10.79 -11.05 -12.69
C TYR A 140 10.12 -10.07 -13.66
N LEU A 141 9.46 -9.03 -13.13
CA LEU A 141 8.67 -8.08 -13.92
C LEU A 141 9.44 -7.33 -15.00
N ALA A 142 10.70 -7.05 -14.78
CA ALA A 142 11.54 -6.31 -15.73
C ALA A 142 12.71 -7.14 -16.28
N GLY A 143 12.56 -8.47 -16.36
CA GLY A 143 13.54 -9.35 -16.98
C GLY A 143 14.13 -10.40 -16.03
N GLN A 144 15.46 -10.61 -16.09
CA GLN A 144 16.14 -11.69 -15.38
C GLN A 144 16.45 -11.36 -13.92
N ASP A 145 16.45 -10.08 -13.56
CA ASP A 145 16.85 -9.61 -12.25
C ASP A 145 15.66 -9.07 -11.44
N PHE A 146 15.73 -9.29 -10.11
CA PHE A 146 14.79 -8.68 -9.18
C PHE A 146 15.00 -7.16 -9.10
N THR A 147 13.96 -6.39 -9.40
CA THR A 147 14.04 -4.93 -9.53
C THR A 147 13.07 -4.21 -8.58
N MET A 148 13.04 -2.88 -8.64
CA MET A 148 12.08 -2.07 -7.90
C MET A 148 10.63 -2.25 -8.36
N ALA A 149 10.40 -2.71 -9.59
CA ALA A 149 9.07 -3.12 -10.05
C ALA A 149 8.52 -4.26 -9.18
N ASP A 150 9.37 -5.26 -8.90
CA ASP A 150 9.02 -6.39 -8.04
C ASP A 150 8.76 -5.96 -6.59
N VAL A 151 9.58 -5.03 -6.07
CA VAL A 151 9.37 -4.45 -4.73
C VAL A 151 8.01 -3.77 -4.62
N MET A 152 7.52 -3.12 -5.69
CA MET A 152 6.21 -2.48 -5.70
C MET A 152 5.05 -3.47 -5.89
N LEU A 153 5.25 -4.58 -6.61
CA LEU A 153 4.21 -5.61 -6.80
C LEU A 153 3.96 -6.41 -5.51
N ILE A 154 5.00 -6.74 -4.77
CA ILE A 154 4.90 -7.58 -3.56
C ILE A 154 3.83 -7.09 -2.57
N PRO A 155 3.72 -5.81 -2.22
CA PRO A 155 2.65 -5.31 -1.35
C PRO A 155 1.23 -5.47 -1.93
N VAL A 156 1.08 -5.51 -3.26
CA VAL A 156 -0.21 -5.77 -3.92
C VAL A 156 -0.63 -7.21 -3.67
N LEU A 157 0.27 -8.18 -3.96
CA LEU A 157 0.00 -9.60 -3.72
C LEU A 157 -0.20 -9.90 -2.23
N ALA A 158 0.65 -9.34 -1.37
CA ALA A 158 0.51 -9.47 0.08
C ALA A 158 -0.86 -8.96 0.59
N ARG A 159 -1.41 -7.91 -0.01
CA ARG A 159 -2.73 -7.38 0.32
C ARG A 159 -3.83 -8.37 -0.02
N LEU A 160 -3.75 -9.05 -1.17
CA LEU A 160 -4.72 -10.08 -1.56
C LEU A 160 -4.74 -11.23 -0.55
N VAL A 161 -3.57 -11.69 -0.13
CA VAL A 161 -3.45 -12.72 0.92
C VAL A 161 -4.01 -12.24 2.26
N LEU A 162 -3.75 -10.98 2.65
CA LEU A 162 -4.32 -10.39 3.88
C LEU A 162 -5.84 -10.31 3.88
N LEU A 163 -6.45 -10.17 2.71
CA LEU A 163 -7.90 -10.11 2.52
C LEU A 163 -8.53 -11.48 2.29
N ASP A 164 -7.74 -12.57 2.38
CA ASP A 164 -8.15 -13.95 2.08
C ASP A 164 -8.66 -14.13 0.62
N LEU A 165 -8.08 -13.36 -0.32
CA LEU A 165 -8.42 -13.34 -1.75
C LEU A 165 -7.37 -14.02 -2.64
N GLU A 166 -6.41 -14.73 -2.07
CA GLU A 166 -5.34 -15.41 -2.80
C GLU A 166 -5.90 -16.38 -3.83
N HIS A 167 -6.91 -17.15 -3.44
CA HIS A 167 -7.56 -18.13 -4.33
C HIS A 167 -8.24 -17.46 -5.52
N GLU A 168 -8.89 -16.31 -5.32
CA GLU A 168 -9.64 -15.62 -6.39
C GLU A 168 -8.72 -14.91 -7.40
N TYR A 169 -7.57 -14.39 -6.94
CA TYR A 169 -6.74 -13.49 -7.78
C TYR A 169 -5.38 -14.07 -8.16
N ILE A 170 -4.84 -15.00 -7.39
CA ILE A 170 -3.48 -15.52 -7.59
C ILE A 170 -3.51 -16.99 -8.07
N ALA A 171 -4.35 -17.84 -7.50
CA ALA A 171 -4.34 -19.28 -7.77
C ALA A 171 -4.58 -19.65 -9.25
N ASP A 172 -5.43 -18.88 -9.96
CA ASP A 172 -5.73 -19.10 -11.38
C ASP A 172 -4.66 -18.51 -12.32
N ARG A 173 -3.55 -17.94 -11.75
CA ARG A 173 -2.41 -17.35 -12.46
C ARG A 173 -1.13 -18.09 -12.07
N PRO A 174 -0.79 -19.19 -12.74
CA PRO A 174 0.28 -20.10 -12.31
C PRO A 174 1.65 -19.42 -12.21
N ASN A 175 2.02 -18.55 -13.17
CA ASN A 175 3.31 -17.86 -13.13
C ASN A 175 3.36 -16.83 -11.98
N THR A 176 2.26 -16.14 -11.73
CA THR A 176 2.13 -15.21 -10.59
C THR A 176 2.17 -15.97 -9.26
N ALA A 177 1.56 -17.14 -9.17
CA ALA A 177 1.58 -17.98 -7.98
C ALA A 177 3.00 -18.50 -7.69
N GLU A 178 3.71 -18.99 -8.70
CA GLU A 178 5.10 -19.42 -8.58
C GLU A 178 6.02 -18.26 -8.17
N TYR A 179 5.88 -17.13 -8.83
CA TYR A 179 6.58 -15.89 -8.46
C TYR A 179 6.28 -15.49 -7.01
N TRP A 180 5.03 -15.58 -6.57
CA TRP A 180 4.66 -15.26 -5.19
C TRP A 180 5.37 -16.16 -4.19
N LEU A 181 5.47 -17.47 -4.45
CA LEU A 181 6.25 -18.39 -3.61
C LEU A 181 7.74 -18.06 -3.62
N LEU A 182 8.29 -17.70 -4.77
CA LEU A 182 9.70 -17.32 -4.91
C LEU A 182 10.04 -16.07 -4.08
N VAL A 183 9.24 -15.01 -4.18
CA VAL A 183 9.53 -13.75 -3.47
C VAL A 183 9.36 -13.86 -1.95
N GLN A 184 8.50 -14.74 -1.47
CA GLN A 184 8.34 -15.03 -0.04
C GLN A 184 9.59 -15.64 0.60
N GLN A 185 10.46 -16.29 -0.18
CA GLN A 185 11.70 -16.87 0.33
C GLN A 185 12.77 -15.81 0.59
N ARG A 186 12.66 -14.63 0.01
CA ARG A 186 13.64 -13.55 0.16
C ARG A 186 13.75 -13.07 1.60
N PRO A 187 14.96 -12.83 2.12
CA PRO A 187 15.16 -12.31 3.46
C PRO A 187 14.45 -10.95 3.69
N SER A 188 14.42 -10.09 2.65
CA SER A 188 13.74 -8.79 2.71
C SER A 188 12.24 -8.95 2.91
N TYR A 189 11.59 -9.89 2.21
CA TYR A 189 10.17 -10.19 2.42
C TYR A 189 9.92 -10.65 3.86
N LYS A 190 10.66 -11.65 4.33
CA LYS A 190 10.51 -12.23 5.68
C LYS A 190 10.66 -11.17 6.78
N ASN A 191 11.61 -10.26 6.62
CA ASN A 191 11.89 -9.21 7.61
C ASN A 191 10.89 -8.05 7.59
N VAL A 192 10.31 -7.72 6.43
CA VAL A 192 9.46 -6.54 6.29
C VAL A 192 7.97 -6.91 6.30
N ILE A 193 7.55 -7.81 5.41
CA ILE A 193 6.14 -8.16 5.20
C ILE A 193 5.79 -9.47 5.92
N GLY A 194 6.58 -10.53 5.73
CA GLY A 194 6.29 -11.88 6.21
C GLY A 194 6.04 -11.96 7.70
N LYS A 195 6.76 -11.16 8.49
CA LYS A 195 6.54 -11.09 9.95
C LYS A 195 5.12 -10.73 10.38
N TYR A 196 4.31 -10.13 9.50
CA TYR A 196 2.91 -9.79 9.78
C TYR A 196 1.95 -10.89 9.38
N PHE A 197 2.40 -11.87 8.58
CA PHE A 197 1.60 -13.02 8.14
C PHE A 197 1.81 -14.24 9.02
N ASP A 198 2.93 -14.31 9.78
CA ASP A 198 3.27 -15.45 10.60
C ASP A 198 2.48 -15.45 11.93
N GLY A 199 1.52 -16.37 12.04
CA GLY A 199 0.90 -16.83 13.26
C GLY A 199 0.36 -15.76 14.21
N TRP A 200 0.76 -15.84 15.48
CA TRP A 200 0.30 -15.01 16.60
C TRP A 200 0.58 -13.52 16.48
N ARG A 201 1.59 -13.14 15.70
CA ARG A 201 1.99 -11.73 15.54
C ARG A 201 0.93 -10.92 14.80
N LYS A 202 0.28 -11.49 13.78
CA LYS A 202 -0.86 -10.89 13.06
C LYS A 202 -1.97 -10.55 14.05
N HIS A 203 -2.39 -11.52 14.84
CA HIS A 203 -3.48 -11.36 15.83
C HIS A 203 -3.12 -10.41 16.97
N LYS A 204 -1.89 -10.51 17.49
CA LYS A 204 -1.39 -9.60 18.55
C LYS A 204 -1.37 -8.14 18.10
N MET A 205 -0.96 -7.87 16.86
CA MET A 205 -0.92 -6.51 16.33
C MET A 205 -2.33 -5.94 16.10
N LEU A 206 -3.23 -6.74 15.54
CA LEU A 206 -4.63 -6.36 15.37
C LEU A 206 -5.30 -6.09 16.73
N LEU A 207 -5.09 -6.97 17.72
CA LEU A 207 -5.61 -6.80 19.06
C LEU A 207 -5.03 -5.55 19.74
N LYS A 208 -3.72 -5.31 19.65
CA LYS A 208 -3.08 -4.12 20.19
C LYS A 208 -3.65 -2.84 19.59
N THR A 209 -3.83 -2.82 18.27
CA THR A 209 -4.42 -1.67 17.55
C THR A 209 -5.86 -1.46 18.00
N TRP A 210 -6.65 -2.52 18.05
CA TRP A 210 -8.03 -2.47 18.50
C TRP A 210 -8.15 -1.97 19.95
N CYS A 211 -7.36 -2.52 20.89
CA CYS A 211 -7.31 -2.07 22.28
C CYS A 211 -6.90 -0.60 22.38
N CYS A 212 -5.85 -0.18 21.68
CA CYS A 212 -5.39 1.21 21.69
C CYS A 212 -6.48 2.17 21.20
N VAL A 213 -7.16 1.83 20.11
CA VAL A 213 -8.26 2.61 19.55
C VAL A 213 -9.44 2.66 20.53
N ARG A 214 -9.80 1.53 21.15
CA ARG A 214 -10.89 1.46 22.15
C ARG A 214 -10.57 2.29 23.39
N ILE A 215 -9.37 2.16 23.93
CA ILE A 215 -8.95 2.89 25.15
C ILE A 215 -8.94 4.40 24.87
N ARG A 216 -8.37 4.85 23.74
CA ARG A 216 -8.39 6.25 23.36
C ARG A 216 -9.81 6.77 23.13
N SER A 217 -10.69 5.95 22.54
CA SER A 217 -12.11 6.27 22.38
C SER A 217 -12.84 6.46 23.71
N LEU A 218 -12.57 5.63 24.69
CA LEU A 218 -13.15 5.71 26.04
C LEU A 218 -12.61 6.91 26.83
N LEU A 219 -11.33 7.20 26.69
CA LEU A 219 -10.69 8.31 27.39
C LEU A 219 -10.99 9.69 26.77
N LYS A 220 -11.79 9.75 25.67
CA LYS A 220 -12.07 10.99 24.91
C LYS A 220 -10.80 11.80 24.57
N LYS A 221 -9.65 11.15 24.48
CA LYS A 221 -8.37 11.77 24.13
C LYS A 221 -8.17 11.73 22.60
N TYR A 222 -8.98 12.53 21.90
CA TYR A 222 -8.82 12.82 20.46
C TYR A 222 -9.05 14.28 20.26
#